data_62c003844590b3ed1fb876077c1c0905
#
_entry.id   62c003844590b3ed1fb876077c1c0905
#
_cell.length_a   1.000
_cell.length_b   1.000
_cell.length_c   1.000
_cell.angle_alpha   90.00
_cell.angle_beta   90.00
_cell.angle_gamma   90.00
#
_symmetry.space_group_name_H-M   'P 1'
#
loop_
_entity.id
_entity.type
_entity.pdbx_description
1 polymer ?
#
loop_
_entity_poly.entity_id
_entity_poly.type
_entity_poly.pdbx_seq_one_letter_code
_entity_poly.pdbx_strand_id
1 'polypeptide(L)'
;ESATRIGRKKRLEAEYELGDEIGQGKFGSVRICRAKAGGEEFACKALPKNGEETVHREVEIMQHLSGHPGVVTLKAVFEDADKFYLVMELCSGGRLLDEMARDGTFSEQRAALVIKDLMSVVKYCHEMGVIHRDIKPENILLTKTGKMKLADFGLAARVTNGQKLSGVAGSPAYVAPEVLSGSYSEKVDIWGAGVLLHVLLLGSLPFQGGSLEAVFEAIKTVELDFNSGPWESMSVIGRDLISRMLDRDVSSRITADQVLCHPWVLFYTECTLKAVTPDVTNKIVAPKIPWDRIRSHCESSASDSSSQRSEDQDECGIVDALTAAITHVRISEPKRTRLCSPGIPIQQECSSNLKSNLCTAF
;
A
#
# COMPACT_ATOMS: atom_id res chain seq x y z
N GLU A 1 -2.95 10.41 -34.98
CA GLU A 1 -1.85 9.67 -34.36
C GLU A 1 -2.40 8.31 -33.96
N SER A 2 -1.82 7.26 -34.51
CA SER A 2 -2.22 5.87 -34.27
C SER A 2 -1.87 5.52 -32.82
N ALA A 3 -2.87 5.40 -31.96
CA ALA A 3 -2.68 4.88 -30.62
C ALA A 3 -2.03 3.49 -30.73
N THR A 4 -0.88 3.31 -30.09
CA THR A 4 -0.15 2.06 -30.14
C THR A 4 -0.95 1.02 -29.37
N ARG A 5 -1.52 0.05 -30.07
CA ARG A 5 -2.32 -1.02 -29.49
C ARG A 5 -1.45 -1.85 -28.55
N ILE A 6 -1.74 -1.81 -27.24
CA ILE A 6 -1.01 -2.59 -26.22
C ILE A 6 -1.55 -3.98 -26.00
N GLY A 7 -2.80 -4.25 -26.42
CA GLY A 7 -3.46 -5.54 -26.25
C GLY A 7 -3.12 -6.57 -27.35
N ARG A 8 -3.22 -7.86 -27.02
CA ARG A 8 -3.08 -8.94 -27.99
C ARG A 8 -4.23 -8.89 -29.01
N LYS A 9 -3.95 -9.21 -30.27
CA LYS A 9 -4.95 -9.27 -31.35
C LYS A 9 -6.03 -10.35 -31.14
N LYS A 10 -5.72 -11.39 -30.34
CA LYS A 10 -6.67 -12.46 -29.98
C LYS A 10 -7.58 -12.02 -28.87
N ARG A 11 -8.82 -12.51 -28.85
CA ARG A 11 -9.76 -12.28 -27.74
C ARG A 11 -9.31 -13.03 -26.48
N LEU A 12 -9.59 -12.46 -25.31
CA LEU A 12 -9.31 -13.09 -24.01
C LEU A 12 -9.88 -14.52 -23.93
N GLU A 13 -11.13 -14.71 -24.37
CA GLU A 13 -11.84 -15.99 -24.33
C GLU A 13 -11.24 -17.06 -25.24
N ALA A 14 -10.37 -16.70 -26.16
CA ALA A 14 -9.64 -17.68 -26.96
C ALA A 14 -8.54 -18.40 -26.16
N GLU A 15 -7.95 -17.73 -25.17
CA GLU A 15 -6.81 -18.22 -24.38
C GLU A 15 -7.19 -18.53 -22.93
N TYR A 16 -8.21 -17.84 -22.38
CA TYR A 16 -8.62 -17.95 -20.97
C TYR A 16 -10.13 -18.18 -20.84
N GLU A 17 -10.50 -18.85 -19.75
CA GLU A 17 -11.88 -18.99 -19.29
C GLU A 17 -12.05 -18.11 -18.04
N LEU A 18 -13.06 -17.23 -18.06
CA LEU A 18 -13.36 -16.35 -16.93
C LEU A 18 -14.17 -17.10 -15.87
N GLY A 19 -13.67 -17.08 -14.64
CA GLY A 19 -14.31 -17.66 -13.46
C GLY A 19 -14.98 -16.60 -12.58
N ASP A 20 -14.93 -16.83 -11.26
CA ASP A 20 -15.59 -16.01 -10.25
C ASP A 20 -14.97 -14.62 -10.11
N GLU A 21 -15.80 -13.67 -9.70
CA GLU A 21 -15.36 -12.33 -9.33
C GLU A 21 -14.74 -12.37 -7.93
N ILE A 22 -13.49 -11.88 -7.83
CA ILE A 22 -12.70 -11.84 -6.58
C ILE A 22 -12.46 -10.44 -6.06
N GLY A 23 -12.83 -9.41 -6.82
CA GLY A 23 -12.71 -8.03 -6.42
C GLY A 23 -13.45 -7.08 -7.35
N GLN A 24 -13.97 -6.01 -6.78
CA GLN A 24 -14.54 -4.90 -7.52
C GLN A 24 -13.93 -3.60 -6.98
N GLY A 25 -13.37 -2.80 -7.86
CA GLY A 25 -12.73 -1.53 -7.52
C GLY A 25 -13.33 -0.36 -8.31
N LYS A 26 -12.89 0.84 -7.99
CA LYS A 26 -13.31 2.07 -8.66
C LYS A 26 -13.13 2.03 -10.19
N PHE A 27 -12.12 1.32 -10.67
CA PHE A 27 -11.73 1.32 -12.09
C PHE A 27 -12.20 0.08 -12.84
N GLY A 28 -12.73 -0.95 -12.17
CA GLY A 28 -13.20 -2.16 -12.83
C GLY A 28 -13.35 -3.34 -11.88
N SER A 29 -13.64 -4.51 -12.45
CA SER A 29 -13.78 -5.78 -11.71
C SER A 29 -12.55 -6.67 -11.91
N VAL A 30 -12.24 -7.48 -10.91
CA VAL A 30 -11.18 -8.50 -10.96
C VAL A 30 -11.83 -9.87 -10.83
N ARG A 31 -11.54 -10.76 -11.78
CA ARG A 31 -12.05 -12.13 -11.81
C ARG A 31 -10.90 -13.13 -11.85
N ILE A 32 -11.13 -14.32 -11.34
CA ILE A 32 -10.26 -15.45 -11.66
C ILE A 32 -10.38 -15.74 -13.15
N CYS A 33 -9.28 -16.05 -13.82
CA CYS A 33 -9.31 -16.62 -15.16
C CYS A 33 -8.34 -17.80 -15.23
N ARG A 34 -8.74 -18.83 -15.99
CA ARG A 34 -7.96 -20.06 -16.16
C ARG A 34 -7.47 -20.17 -17.59
N ALA A 35 -6.16 -20.38 -17.74
CA ALA A 35 -5.57 -20.63 -19.06
C ALA A 35 -6.08 -21.94 -19.64
N LYS A 36 -6.64 -21.92 -20.87
CA LYS A 36 -7.14 -23.12 -21.56
C LYS A 36 -6.03 -24.11 -21.90
N ALA A 37 -4.81 -23.58 -22.13
CA ALA A 37 -3.63 -24.36 -22.42
C ALA A 37 -2.84 -24.69 -21.15
N GLY A 38 -3.37 -25.49 -20.21
CA GLY A 38 -2.59 -25.89 -19.03
C GLY A 38 -3.34 -25.77 -17.71
N GLY A 39 -4.47 -25.05 -17.69
CA GLY A 39 -5.38 -24.97 -16.53
C GLY A 39 -4.87 -24.08 -15.38
N GLU A 40 -3.77 -23.34 -15.57
CA GLU A 40 -3.22 -22.42 -14.58
C GLU A 40 -4.17 -21.24 -14.36
N GLU A 41 -4.32 -20.83 -13.09
CA GLU A 41 -5.21 -19.73 -12.69
C GLU A 41 -4.46 -18.40 -12.56
N PHE A 42 -5.13 -17.34 -12.98
CA PHE A 42 -4.65 -15.97 -12.97
C PHE A 42 -5.75 -15.03 -12.46
N ALA A 43 -5.39 -13.80 -12.12
CA ALA A 43 -6.31 -12.69 -11.88
C ALA A 43 -6.47 -11.89 -13.19
N CYS A 44 -7.71 -11.58 -13.56
CA CYS A 44 -8.04 -10.79 -14.74
C CYS A 44 -8.75 -9.49 -14.29
N LYS A 45 -8.08 -8.35 -14.39
CA LYS A 45 -8.65 -7.02 -14.13
C LYS A 45 -9.23 -6.48 -15.42
N ALA A 46 -10.55 -6.23 -15.44
CA ALA A 46 -11.26 -5.66 -16.57
C ALA A 46 -11.46 -4.15 -16.36
N LEU A 47 -10.93 -3.35 -17.27
CA LEU A 47 -10.93 -1.88 -17.21
C LEU A 47 -11.66 -1.29 -18.41
N PRO A 48 -12.57 -0.31 -18.24
CA PRO A 48 -13.29 0.31 -19.36
C PRO A 48 -12.35 1.19 -20.20
N LYS A 49 -12.61 1.32 -21.50
CA LYS A 49 -11.80 2.09 -22.44
C LYS A 49 -11.91 3.61 -22.27
N ASN A 50 -12.89 4.11 -21.53
CA ASN A 50 -12.99 5.54 -21.22
C ASN A 50 -11.82 6.10 -20.38
N GLY A 51 -10.93 5.26 -19.90
CA GLY A 51 -9.69 5.59 -19.18
C GLY A 51 -8.41 5.08 -19.86
N GLU A 52 -8.38 5.05 -21.19
CA GLU A 52 -7.32 4.40 -21.97
C GLU A 52 -5.90 4.88 -21.59
N GLU A 53 -5.66 6.18 -21.43
CA GLU A 53 -4.34 6.69 -21.02
C GLU A 53 -3.89 6.17 -19.66
N THR A 54 -4.83 6.02 -18.72
CA THR A 54 -4.55 5.47 -17.38
C THR A 54 -4.20 3.99 -17.45
N VAL A 55 -4.92 3.22 -18.29
CA VAL A 55 -4.64 1.80 -18.51
C VAL A 55 -3.28 1.60 -19.18
N HIS A 56 -2.98 2.41 -20.21
CA HIS A 56 -1.68 2.35 -20.89
C HIS A 56 -0.53 2.63 -19.93
N ARG A 57 -0.67 3.64 -19.07
CA ARG A 57 0.30 3.96 -18.02
C ARG A 57 0.47 2.83 -17.00
N GLU A 58 -0.64 2.24 -16.54
CA GLU A 58 -0.60 1.10 -15.60
C GLU A 58 0.15 -0.08 -16.22
N VAL A 59 -0.15 -0.43 -17.46
CA VAL A 59 0.53 -1.51 -18.20
C VAL A 59 2.01 -1.22 -18.40
N GLU A 60 2.37 -0.01 -18.82
CA GLU A 60 3.76 0.41 -19.00
C GLU A 60 4.55 0.30 -17.69
N ILE A 61 3.97 0.80 -16.58
CA ILE A 61 4.60 0.74 -15.26
C ILE A 61 4.77 -0.70 -14.79
N MET A 62 3.74 -1.55 -14.93
CA MET A 62 3.83 -2.96 -14.53
C MET A 62 4.86 -3.72 -15.36
N GLN A 63 4.99 -3.42 -16.66
CA GLN A 63 6.03 -4.00 -17.51
C GLN A 63 7.44 -3.51 -17.11
N HIS A 64 7.58 -2.22 -16.80
CA HIS A 64 8.82 -1.62 -16.36
C HIS A 64 9.32 -2.19 -15.03
N LEU A 65 8.41 -2.49 -14.09
CA LEU A 65 8.71 -3.09 -12.79
C LEU A 65 8.74 -4.63 -12.82
N SER A 66 8.56 -5.24 -13.99
CA SER A 66 8.48 -6.69 -14.13
C SER A 66 9.77 -7.38 -13.67
N GLY A 67 9.62 -8.51 -12.97
CA GLY A 67 10.74 -9.33 -12.48
C GLY A 67 11.06 -9.14 -10.99
N HIS A 68 10.58 -8.10 -10.33
CA HIS A 68 10.74 -7.98 -8.89
C HIS A 68 9.76 -8.93 -8.16
N PRO A 69 10.24 -9.79 -7.23
CA PRO A 69 9.39 -10.81 -6.58
C PRO A 69 8.25 -10.24 -5.74
N GLY A 70 8.37 -9.00 -5.26
CA GLY A 70 7.36 -8.31 -4.46
C GLY A 70 6.37 -7.47 -5.28
N VAL A 71 6.46 -7.45 -6.61
CA VAL A 71 5.50 -6.77 -7.50
C VAL A 71 4.61 -7.80 -8.15
N VAL A 72 3.30 -7.55 -8.23
CA VAL A 72 2.36 -8.40 -8.97
C VAL A 72 2.74 -8.43 -10.44
N THR A 73 2.93 -9.63 -10.98
CA THR A 73 3.41 -9.83 -12.35
C THR A 73 2.27 -9.74 -13.37
N LEU A 74 2.40 -8.85 -14.34
CA LEU A 74 1.52 -8.79 -15.52
C LEU A 74 1.93 -9.90 -16.51
N LYS A 75 0.97 -10.77 -16.88
CA LYS A 75 1.21 -11.92 -17.80
C LYS A 75 0.79 -11.60 -19.22
N ALA A 76 -0.35 -10.96 -19.40
CA ALA A 76 -0.88 -10.62 -20.73
C ALA A 76 -1.83 -9.43 -20.64
N VAL A 77 -2.01 -8.74 -21.74
CA VAL A 77 -3.00 -7.70 -21.92
C VAL A 77 -3.84 -8.03 -23.14
N PHE A 78 -5.16 -7.99 -23.01
CA PHE A 78 -6.12 -8.15 -24.11
C PHE A 78 -7.00 -6.92 -24.18
N GLU A 79 -7.61 -6.71 -25.33
CA GLU A 79 -8.59 -5.64 -25.51
C GLU A 79 -9.72 -6.10 -26.45
N ASP A 80 -10.92 -5.66 -26.14
CA ASP A 80 -12.07 -5.75 -27.03
C ASP A 80 -12.57 -4.35 -27.42
N ALA A 81 -13.84 -4.22 -27.86
CA ALA A 81 -14.42 -2.93 -28.24
C ALA A 81 -14.54 -1.97 -27.05
N ASP A 82 -14.82 -2.49 -25.84
CA ASP A 82 -15.26 -1.72 -24.69
C ASP A 82 -14.26 -1.71 -23.53
N LYS A 83 -13.39 -2.73 -23.43
CA LYS A 83 -12.55 -2.98 -22.25
C LYS A 83 -11.12 -3.40 -22.60
N PHE A 84 -10.24 -3.13 -21.65
CA PHE A 84 -8.95 -3.79 -21.51
C PHE A 84 -9.02 -4.87 -20.44
N TYR A 85 -8.27 -5.95 -20.63
CA TYR A 85 -8.15 -7.06 -19.69
C TYR A 85 -6.67 -7.26 -19.35
N LEU A 86 -6.32 -7.03 -18.10
CA LEU A 86 -4.98 -7.25 -17.57
C LEU A 86 -4.96 -8.60 -16.88
N VAL A 87 -4.31 -9.59 -17.48
CA VAL A 87 -4.10 -10.91 -16.88
C VAL A 87 -2.83 -10.86 -16.05
N MET A 88 -2.95 -11.13 -14.77
CA MET A 88 -1.89 -11.01 -13.77
C MET A 88 -1.76 -12.32 -12.98
N GLU A 89 -0.63 -12.51 -12.30
CA GLU A 89 -0.51 -13.61 -11.35
C GLU A 89 -1.60 -13.55 -10.28
N LEU A 90 -2.10 -14.72 -9.88
CA LEU A 90 -3.11 -14.85 -8.83
C LEU A 90 -2.43 -14.97 -7.47
N CYS A 91 -2.70 -14.01 -6.58
CA CYS A 91 -2.25 -14.04 -5.19
C CYS A 91 -3.32 -14.71 -4.32
N SER A 92 -3.30 -16.04 -4.25
CA SER A 92 -4.34 -16.83 -3.60
C SER A 92 -4.30 -16.82 -2.06
N GLY A 93 -3.34 -16.14 -1.44
CA GLY A 93 -3.30 -15.90 0.02
C GLY A 93 -4.24 -14.79 0.49
N GLY A 94 -4.89 -14.05 -0.44
CA GLY A 94 -5.80 -12.95 -0.12
C GLY A 94 -5.10 -11.61 0.04
N ARG A 95 -5.76 -10.65 0.67
CA ARG A 95 -5.25 -9.31 0.93
C ARG A 95 -4.76 -9.20 2.37
N LEU A 96 -3.77 -8.33 2.61
CA LEU A 96 -3.35 -7.98 3.98
C LEU A 96 -4.52 -7.45 4.81
N LEU A 97 -5.44 -6.69 4.19
CA LEU A 97 -6.67 -6.22 4.82
C LEU A 97 -7.52 -7.37 5.39
N ASP A 98 -7.63 -8.48 4.68
CA ASP A 98 -8.42 -9.64 5.12
C ASP A 98 -7.77 -10.34 6.32
N GLU A 99 -6.42 -10.38 6.37
CA GLU A 99 -5.68 -10.84 7.55
C GLU A 99 -5.89 -9.92 8.77
N MET A 100 -5.81 -8.61 8.56
CA MET A 100 -6.07 -7.63 9.62
C MET A 100 -7.49 -7.75 10.18
N ALA A 101 -8.49 -7.94 9.30
CA ALA A 101 -9.88 -8.10 9.71
C ALA A 101 -10.13 -9.40 10.51
N ARG A 102 -9.36 -10.45 10.25
CA ARG A 102 -9.45 -11.74 10.92
C ARG A 102 -8.68 -11.76 12.24
N ASP A 103 -7.45 -11.27 12.23
CA ASP A 103 -6.46 -11.46 13.29
C ASP A 103 -6.37 -10.25 14.25
N GLY A 104 -6.94 -9.10 13.87
CA GLY A 104 -6.83 -7.85 14.61
C GLY A 104 -5.48 -7.16 14.45
N THR A 105 -4.96 -6.57 15.53
CA THR A 105 -3.67 -5.91 15.56
C THR A 105 -2.51 -6.90 15.47
N PHE A 106 -1.42 -6.48 14.82
CA PHE A 106 -0.23 -7.31 14.68
C PHE A 106 0.76 -7.04 15.82
N SER A 107 1.53 -8.06 16.19
CA SER A 107 2.73 -7.85 17.01
C SER A 107 3.76 -7.00 16.25
N GLU A 108 4.63 -6.29 16.97
CA GLU A 108 5.72 -5.52 16.35
C GLU A 108 6.58 -6.38 15.41
N GLN A 109 6.83 -7.64 15.79
CA GLN A 109 7.58 -8.58 14.93
C GLN A 109 6.86 -8.86 13.60
N ARG A 110 5.56 -9.14 13.64
CA ARG A 110 4.78 -9.40 12.41
C ARG A 110 4.68 -8.14 11.54
N ALA A 111 4.42 -7.00 12.16
CA ALA A 111 4.37 -5.72 11.46
C ALA A 111 5.72 -5.36 10.84
N ALA A 112 6.84 -5.64 11.52
CA ALA A 112 8.19 -5.39 10.99
C ALA A 112 8.50 -6.22 9.74
N LEU A 113 8.07 -7.48 9.69
CA LEU A 113 8.21 -8.31 8.49
C LEU A 113 7.43 -7.73 7.31
N VAL A 114 6.17 -7.30 7.53
CA VAL A 114 5.36 -6.67 6.50
C VAL A 114 6.00 -5.38 6.01
N ILE A 115 6.45 -4.51 6.92
CA ILE A 115 7.08 -3.23 6.55
C ILE A 115 8.42 -3.44 5.84
N LYS A 116 9.24 -4.40 6.26
CA LYS A 116 10.49 -4.74 5.56
C LYS A 116 10.23 -5.14 4.11
N ASP A 117 9.31 -6.07 3.90
CA ASP A 117 8.96 -6.55 2.55
C ASP A 117 8.38 -5.40 1.70
N LEU A 118 7.45 -4.61 2.26
CA LEU A 118 6.86 -3.46 1.58
C LEU A 118 7.94 -2.42 1.20
N MET A 119 8.81 -2.06 2.14
CA MET A 119 9.84 -1.06 1.88
C MET A 119 10.89 -1.54 0.88
N SER A 120 11.17 -2.85 0.82
CA SER A 120 12.02 -3.42 -0.23
C SER A 120 11.42 -3.24 -1.62
N VAL A 121 10.10 -3.41 -1.76
CA VAL A 121 9.38 -3.17 -3.02
C VAL A 121 9.29 -1.68 -3.34
N VAL A 122 8.96 -0.84 -2.37
CA VAL A 122 8.85 0.63 -2.54
C VAL A 122 10.20 1.21 -2.94
N LYS A 123 11.29 0.79 -2.29
CA LYS A 123 12.67 1.17 -2.68
C LYS A 123 12.93 0.83 -4.14
N TYR A 124 12.65 -0.39 -4.56
CA TYR A 124 12.81 -0.81 -5.96
C TYR A 124 11.99 0.05 -6.92
N CYS A 125 10.72 0.34 -6.59
CA CYS A 125 9.89 1.23 -7.39
C CYS A 125 10.53 2.63 -7.52
N HIS A 126 10.99 3.21 -6.42
CA HIS A 126 11.63 4.54 -6.41
C HIS A 126 12.94 4.56 -7.20
N GLU A 127 13.77 3.53 -7.11
CA GLU A 127 14.99 3.37 -7.91
C GLU A 127 14.69 3.26 -9.42
N MET A 128 13.55 2.65 -9.76
CA MET A 128 13.05 2.58 -11.14
C MET A 128 12.30 3.84 -11.58
N GLY A 129 12.28 4.90 -10.76
CA GLY A 129 11.59 6.16 -11.05
C GLY A 129 10.06 6.04 -11.04
N VAL A 130 9.50 5.15 -10.22
CA VAL A 130 8.05 4.94 -10.08
C VAL A 130 7.62 5.27 -8.66
N ILE A 131 6.57 6.08 -8.51
CA ILE A 131 5.88 6.38 -7.26
C ILE A 131 4.52 5.69 -7.32
N HIS A 132 4.18 4.89 -6.30
CA HIS A 132 2.94 4.09 -6.28
C HIS A 132 1.70 4.95 -6.00
N ARG A 133 1.77 5.85 -5.02
CA ARG A 133 0.75 6.83 -4.60
C ARG A 133 -0.52 6.26 -3.95
N ASP A 134 -0.63 4.94 -3.80
CA ASP A 134 -1.79 4.29 -3.16
C ASP A 134 -1.37 3.10 -2.28
N ILE A 135 -0.38 3.32 -1.40
CA ILE A 135 0.06 2.33 -0.42
C ILE A 135 -1.02 2.20 0.66
N LYS A 136 -1.69 1.04 0.69
CA LYS A 136 -2.73 0.69 1.67
C LYS A 136 -2.91 -0.83 1.75
N PRO A 137 -3.56 -1.37 2.81
CA PRO A 137 -3.64 -2.82 3.02
C PRO A 137 -4.42 -3.57 1.93
N GLU A 138 -5.33 -2.90 1.20
CA GLU A 138 -6.07 -3.50 0.07
C GLU A 138 -5.17 -3.83 -1.12
N ASN A 139 -4.11 -3.04 -1.33
CA ASN A 139 -3.17 -3.17 -2.42
C ASN A 139 -1.98 -4.07 -2.09
N ILE A 140 -1.94 -4.62 -0.89
CA ILE A 140 -0.95 -5.61 -0.47
C ILE A 140 -1.58 -6.98 -0.50
N LEU A 141 -1.13 -7.81 -1.45
CA LEU A 141 -1.62 -9.16 -1.67
C LEU A 141 -0.63 -10.19 -1.10
N LEU A 142 -1.14 -11.36 -0.81
CA LEU A 142 -0.36 -12.47 -0.28
C LEU A 142 -0.42 -13.66 -1.25
N THR A 143 0.73 -14.23 -1.51
CA THR A 143 0.80 -15.51 -2.24
C THR A 143 0.29 -16.64 -1.35
N LYS A 144 0.05 -17.81 -1.92
CA LYS A 144 -0.30 -19.03 -1.17
C LYS A 144 0.73 -19.38 -0.07
N THR A 145 1.98 -18.95 -0.22
CA THR A 145 3.06 -19.17 0.75
C THR A 145 3.22 -18.01 1.75
N GLY A 146 2.31 -17.05 1.75
CA GLY A 146 2.34 -15.88 2.63
C GLY A 146 3.36 -14.79 2.23
N LYS A 147 3.97 -14.88 1.05
CA LYS A 147 4.86 -13.79 0.57
C LYS A 147 4.04 -12.62 0.10
N MET A 148 4.46 -11.43 0.51
CA MET A 148 3.82 -10.17 0.14
C MET A 148 4.08 -9.80 -1.33
N LYS A 149 3.06 -9.22 -1.96
CA LYS A 149 3.15 -8.59 -3.29
C LYS A 149 2.38 -7.27 -3.32
N LEU A 150 3.01 -6.23 -3.84
CA LEU A 150 2.37 -4.94 -4.08
C LEU A 150 1.62 -5.00 -5.42
N ALA A 151 0.36 -4.56 -5.40
CA ALA A 151 -0.58 -4.61 -6.52
C ALA A 151 -1.19 -3.23 -6.77
N ASP A 152 -1.92 -3.11 -7.88
CA ASP A 152 -2.70 -1.96 -8.31
C ASP A 152 -1.86 -0.68 -8.54
N PHE A 153 -1.20 -0.65 -9.70
CA PHE A 153 -0.41 0.48 -10.18
C PHE A 153 -1.25 1.50 -10.99
N GLY A 154 -2.58 1.44 -10.91
CA GLY A 154 -3.49 2.34 -11.64
C GLY A 154 -3.34 3.82 -11.28
N LEU A 155 -2.88 4.12 -10.06
CA LEU A 155 -2.53 5.48 -9.63
C LEU A 155 -1.04 5.78 -9.70
N ALA A 156 -0.19 4.82 -10.05
CA ALA A 156 1.26 5.04 -10.07
C ALA A 156 1.69 6.04 -11.15
N ALA A 157 2.82 6.68 -10.93
CA ALA A 157 3.40 7.63 -11.88
C ALA A 157 4.90 7.42 -12.03
N ARG A 158 5.40 7.60 -13.26
CA ARG A 158 6.84 7.68 -13.52
C ARG A 158 7.32 9.10 -13.30
N VAL A 159 8.49 9.21 -12.70
CA VAL A 159 9.17 10.48 -12.45
C VAL A 159 10.62 10.37 -12.90
N THR A 160 11.15 11.46 -13.41
CA THR A 160 12.59 11.63 -13.63
C THR A 160 13.21 12.33 -12.43
N ASN A 161 14.51 12.20 -12.25
CA ASN A 161 15.24 12.79 -11.11
C ASN A 161 14.88 14.26 -10.90
N GLY A 162 14.44 14.60 -9.69
CA GLY A 162 14.09 15.97 -9.30
C GLY A 162 12.71 16.46 -9.77
N GLN A 163 11.97 15.66 -10.55
CA GLN A 163 10.61 16.01 -10.95
C GLN A 163 9.63 15.86 -9.78
N LYS A 164 8.79 16.87 -9.59
CA LYS A 164 7.65 16.80 -8.66
C LYS A 164 6.38 16.49 -9.42
N LEU A 165 5.50 15.72 -8.77
CA LEU A 165 4.16 15.45 -9.26
C LEU A 165 3.18 16.52 -8.76
N SER A 166 2.09 16.71 -9.50
CA SER A 166 0.98 17.57 -9.14
C SER A 166 -0.35 16.80 -9.16
N GLY A 167 -1.39 17.42 -8.59
CA GLY A 167 -2.72 16.84 -8.50
C GLY A 167 -2.87 15.84 -7.36
N VAL A 168 -4.11 15.67 -6.88
CA VAL A 168 -4.42 14.79 -5.75
C VAL A 168 -4.63 13.37 -6.26
N ALA A 169 -3.89 12.40 -5.70
CA ALA A 169 -4.02 10.99 -5.99
C ALA A 169 -3.80 10.16 -4.72
N GLY A 170 -4.48 9.02 -4.62
CA GLY A 170 -4.38 8.11 -3.48
C GLY A 170 -5.69 7.95 -2.74
N SER A 171 -5.70 7.05 -1.77
CA SER A 171 -6.82 6.80 -0.86
C SER A 171 -6.78 7.80 0.29
N PRO A 172 -7.86 8.56 0.56
CA PRO A 172 -7.85 9.73 1.44
C PRO A 172 -7.21 9.53 2.81
N ALA A 173 -7.46 8.39 3.47
CA ALA A 173 -6.89 8.13 4.79
C ALA A 173 -5.37 7.88 4.77
N TYR A 174 -4.78 7.59 3.60
CA TYR A 174 -3.37 7.24 3.40
C TYR A 174 -2.58 8.32 2.66
N VAL A 175 -3.26 9.39 2.21
CA VAL A 175 -2.63 10.45 1.43
C VAL A 175 -1.73 11.31 2.30
N ALA A 176 -0.57 11.68 1.77
CA ALA A 176 0.37 12.55 2.47
C ALA A 176 -0.06 14.03 2.42
N PRO A 177 0.27 14.87 3.43
CA PRO A 177 -0.16 16.26 3.48
C PRO A 177 0.31 17.09 2.28
N GLU A 178 1.50 16.82 1.74
CA GLU A 178 2.03 17.51 0.55
C GLU A 178 1.28 17.15 -0.74
N VAL A 179 0.59 16.00 -0.82
CA VAL A 179 -0.30 15.68 -1.95
C VAL A 179 -1.47 16.66 -1.98
N LEU A 180 -1.98 17.02 -0.81
CA LEU A 180 -3.07 18.00 -0.66
C LEU A 180 -2.63 19.43 -1.01
N SER A 181 -1.32 19.68 -0.95
CA SER A 181 -0.70 20.96 -1.35
C SER A 181 -0.29 21.01 -2.83
N GLY A 182 -0.43 19.89 -3.56
CA GLY A 182 -0.28 19.83 -5.01
C GLY A 182 1.15 19.77 -5.56
N SER A 183 2.17 19.54 -4.72
CA SER A 183 3.57 19.38 -5.18
C SER A 183 4.30 18.35 -4.32
N TYR A 184 4.58 17.17 -4.85
CA TYR A 184 5.10 16.05 -4.06
C TYR A 184 6.03 15.12 -4.86
N SER A 185 6.72 14.23 -4.15
CA SER A 185 7.68 13.27 -4.68
C SER A 185 7.46 11.87 -4.09
N GLU A 186 8.46 10.99 -4.20
CA GLU A 186 8.41 9.58 -3.79
C GLU A 186 8.13 9.38 -2.28
N LYS A 187 8.42 10.37 -1.43
CA LYS A 187 8.20 10.25 0.02
C LYS A 187 6.72 10.16 0.44
N VAL A 188 5.78 10.35 -0.49
CA VAL A 188 4.35 10.10 -0.25
C VAL A 188 4.06 8.62 0.00
N ASP A 189 4.82 7.70 -0.62
CA ASP A 189 4.69 6.26 -0.38
C ASP A 189 5.17 5.88 1.03
N ILE A 190 6.16 6.60 1.58
CA ILE A 190 6.62 6.40 2.95
C ILE A 190 5.57 6.83 3.97
N TRP A 191 4.88 7.96 3.71
CA TRP A 191 3.75 8.38 4.53
C TRP A 191 2.63 7.33 4.53
N GLY A 192 2.19 6.87 3.36
CA GLY A 192 1.16 5.82 3.23
C GLY A 192 1.55 4.54 3.99
N ALA A 193 2.82 4.13 3.90
CA ALA A 193 3.34 2.99 4.66
C ALA A 193 3.40 3.27 6.18
N GLY A 194 3.62 4.50 6.60
CA GLY A 194 3.55 4.92 8.01
C GLY A 194 2.13 4.82 8.55
N VAL A 195 1.13 5.26 7.76
CA VAL A 195 -0.29 5.08 8.09
C VAL A 195 -0.64 3.59 8.21
N LEU A 196 -0.17 2.78 7.25
CA LEU A 196 -0.35 1.33 7.31
C LEU A 196 0.27 0.73 8.57
N LEU A 197 1.50 1.09 8.91
CA LEU A 197 2.17 0.60 10.13
C LEU A 197 1.37 0.96 11.39
N HIS A 198 0.84 2.20 11.46
CA HIS A 198 -0.05 2.61 12.55
C HIS A 198 -1.27 1.69 12.66
N VAL A 199 -1.93 1.38 11.52
CA VAL A 199 -3.12 0.52 11.50
C VAL A 199 -2.77 -0.92 11.88
N LEU A 200 -1.64 -1.46 11.41
CA LEU A 200 -1.17 -2.80 11.77
C LEU A 200 -0.98 -2.95 13.28
N LEU A 201 -0.38 -1.96 13.93
CA LEU A 201 -0.01 -2.02 15.34
C LEU A 201 -1.16 -1.65 16.28
N LEU A 202 -1.99 -0.66 15.91
CA LEU A 202 -3.02 -0.11 16.79
C LEU A 202 -4.46 -0.40 16.33
N GLY A 203 -4.66 -0.94 15.13
CA GLY A 203 -5.97 -1.28 14.59
C GLY A 203 -6.84 -0.07 14.20
N SER A 204 -6.27 1.13 14.19
CA SER A 204 -7.00 2.36 13.88
C SER A 204 -6.18 3.27 12.96
N LEU A 205 -6.86 4.10 12.18
CA LEU A 205 -6.22 5.14 11.38
C LEU A 205 -5.69 6.25 12.29
N PRO A 206 -4.50 6.83 11.99
CA PRO A 206 -3.93 7.93 12.79
C PRO A 206 -4.73 9.23 12.63
N PHE A 207 -5.31 9.45 11.47
CA PHE A 207 -6.06 10.66 11.13
C PHE A 207 -7.48 10.27 10.76
N GLN A 208 -8.46 10.80 11.47
CA GLN A 208 -9.88 10.47 11.32
C GLN A 208 -10.74 11.74 11.30
N GLY A 209 -11.90 11.65 10.68
CA GLY A 209 -12.88 12.74 10.62
C GLY A 209 -14.24 12.25 10.15
N GLY A 210 -15.29 13.01 10.44
CA GLY A 210 -16.67 12.71 10.02
C GLY A 210 -16.96 13.08 8.56
N SER A 211 -16.03 13.73 7.86
CA SER A 211 -16.10 14.05 6.43
C SER A 211 -14.71 13.96 5.80
N LEU A 212 -14.66 14.00 4.47
CA LEU A 212 -13.39 13.99 3.74
C LEU A 212 -12.51 15.19 4.11
N GLU A 213 -13.13 16.37 4.18
CA GLU A 213 -12.46 17.62 4.56
C GLU A 213 -11.91 17.53 5.97
N ALA A 214 -12.66 16.94 6.91
CA ALA A 214 -12.20 16.74 8.29
C ALA A 214 -11.01 15.78 8.36
N VAL A 215 -10.97 14.72 7.54
CA VAL A 215 -9.81 13.82 7.43
C VAL A 215 -8.61 14.57 6.88
N PHE A 216 -8.77 15.35 5.81
CA PHE A 216 -7.68 16.13 5.22
C PHE A 216 -7.14 17.20 6.18
N GLU A 217 -8.04 17.84 6.95
CA GLU A 217 -7.63 18.77 7.97
C GLU A 217 -6.86 18.07 9.10
N ALA A 218 -7.32 16.91 9.54
CA ALA A 218 -6.61 16.10 10.53
C ALA A 218 -5.21 15.69 10.05
N ILE A 219 -5.04 15.29 8.77
CA ILE A 219 -3.76 14.97 8.17
C ILE A 219 -2.80 16.17 8.24
N LYS A 220 -3.30 17.39 8.03
CA LYS A 220 -2.47 18.62 8.05
C LYS A 220 -2.11 19.08 9.45
N THR A 221 -3.02 18.92 10.44
CA THR A 221 -2.93 19.65 11.71
C THR A 221 -2.82 18.81 12.96
N VAL A 222 -3.35 17.56 12.97
CA VAL A 222 -3.38 16.75 14.19
C VAL A 222 -1.99 16.23 14.53
N GLU A 223 -1.48 16.61 15.69
CA GLU A 223 -0.26 16.07 16.29
C GLU A 223 -0.55 14.69 16.89
N LEU A 224 0.28 13.69 16.55
CA LEU A 224 0.20 12.35 17.14
C LEU A 224 1.00 12.31 18.43
N ASP A 225 0.34 12.00 19.55
CA ASP A 225 1.01 11.78 20.82
C ASP A 225 1.49 10.33 20.93
N PHE A 226 2.77 10.11 20.66
CA PHE A 226 3.41 8.80 20.74
C PHE A 226 3.78 8.37 22.17
N ASN A 227 3.45 9.15 23.22
CA ASN A 227 3.87 8.89 24.59
C ASN A 227 2.73 8.43 25.51
N SER A 228 1.48 8.46 25.04
CA SER A 228 0.31 8.12 25.87
C SER A 228 -0.61 7.11 25.21
N GLY A 229 -1.52 6.57 25.99
CA GLY A 229 -2.57 5.65 25.54
C GLY A 229 -2.03 4.35 24.94
N PRO A 230 -2.49 3.93 23.73
CA PRO A 230 -2.09 2.63 23.16
C PRO A 230 -0.60 2.55 22.83
N TRP A 231 0.10 3.71 22.74
CA TRP A 231 1.53 3.76 22.47
C TRP A 231 2.41 3.34 23.63
N GLU A 232 1.90 3.35 24.88
CA GLU A 232 2.67 2.98 26.08
C GLU A 232 3.17 1.52 26.04
N SER A 233 2.41 0.63 25.38
CA SER A 233 2.78 -0.77 25.23
C SER A 233 3.79 -1.03 24.10
N MET A 234 4.08 -0.02 23.26
CA MET A 234 4.98 -0.14 22.13
C MET A 234 6.42 0.17 22.48
N SER A 235 7.34 -0.48 21.76
CA SER A 235 8.77 -0.20 21.91
C SER A 235 9.08 1.27 21.53
N VAL A 236 10.05 1.87 22.23
CA VAL A 236 10.52 3.23 21.93
C VAL A 236 10.99 3.34 20.48
N ILE A 237 11.69 2.32 19.97
CA ILE A 237 12.18 2.29 18.59
C ILE A 237 11.06 2.15 17.56
N GLY A 238 9.92 1.50 17.92
CA GLY A 238 8.74 1.43 17.04
C GLY A 238 8.04 2.78 16.92
N ARG A 239 7.90 3.48 18.06
CA ARG A 239 7.37 4.86 18.07
C ARG A 239 8.24 5.83 17.28
N ASP A 240 9.58 5.72 17.40
CA ASP A 240 10.53 6.52 16.64
C ASP A 240 10.37 6.30 15.12
N LEU A 241 10.26 5.03 14.68
CA LEU A 241 10.06 4.74 13.25
C LEU A 241 8.78 5.38 12.70
N ILE A 242 7.63 5.17 13.37
CA ILE A 242 6.35 5.71 12.91
C ILE A 242 6.40 7.25 12.88
N SER A 243 6.96 7.89 13.89
CA SER A 243 7.07 9.35 13.93
C SER A 243 7.87 9.90 12.74
N ARG A 244 8.96 9.21 12.35
CA ARG A 244 9.77 9.60 11.18
C ARG A 244 9.10 9.31 9.84
N MET A 245 8.26 8.26 9.77
CA MET A 245 7.49 7.96 8.55
C MET A 245 6.32 8.93 8.37
N LEU A 246 5.72 9.40 9.46
CA LEU A 246 4.61 10.36 9.49
C LEU A 246 5.08 11.80 9.79
N ASP A 247 6.33 12.13 9.47
CA ASP A 247 6.83 13.50 9.54
C ASP A 247 6.23 14.32 8.40
N ARG A 248 5.61 15.46 8.74
CA ARG A 248 5.02 16.38 7.74
C ARG A 248 6.07 17.13 6.96
N ASP A 249 7.24 17.39 7.58
CA ASP A 249 8.37 17.92 6.83
C ASP A 249 8.93 16.83 5.90
N VAL A 250 8.68 16.98 4.61
CA VAL A 250 9.14 16.05 3.57
C VAL A 250 10.66 15.91 3.57
N SER A 251 11.39 16.98 3.92
CA SER A 251 12.87 16.94 3.98
C SER A 251 13.36 16.02 5.10
N SER A 252 12.70 16.05 6.24
CA SER A 252 13.01 15.25 7.44
C SER A 252 12.43 13.84 7.38
N ARG A 253 11.33 13.64 6.63
CA ARG A 253 10.71 12.32 6.49
C ARG A 253 11.71 11.31 5.98
N ILE A 254 11.78 10.17 6.64
CA ILE A 254 12.65 9.03 6.32
C ILE A 254 12.40 8.47 4.91
N THR A 255 13.43 7.97 4.23
CA THR A 255 13.31 7.27 2.93
C THR A 255 13.09 5.77 3.10
N ALA A 256 12.78 5.04 2.01
CA ALA A 256 12.63 3.59 2.06
C ALA A 256 13.92 2.88 2.52
N ASP A 257 15.09 3.33 2.05
CA ASP A 257 16.40 2.84 2.51
C ASP A 257 16.60 3.03 4.01
N GLN A 258 16.28 4.24 4.50
CA GLN A 258 16.42 4.55 5.91
C GLN A 258 15.45 3.75 6.78
N VAL A 259 14.23 3.45 6.30
CA VAL A 259 13.30 2.53 6.99
C VAL A 259 13.89 1.13 7.07
N LEU A 260 14.45 0.61 5.98
CA LEU A 260 15.07 -0.73 5.95
C LEU A 260 16.27 -0.84 6.90
N CYS A 261 17.02 0.25 7.07
CA CYS A 261 18.15 0.34 8.00
C CYS A 261 17.74 0.75 9.43
N HIS A 262 16.46 1.00 9.68
CA HIS A 262 16.00 1.47 10.99
C HIS A 262 16.15 0.38 12.07
N PRO A 263 16.62 0.72 13.30
CA PRO A 263 16.84 -0.24 14.38
C PRO A 263 15.64 -1.14 14.67
N TRP A 264 14.41 -0.63 14.57
CA TRP A 264 13.20 -1.41 14.77
C TRP A 264 13.04 -2.52 13.72
N VAL A 265 13.25 -2.21 12.43
CA VAL A 265 13.16 -3.20 11.35
C VAL A 265 14.26 -4.25 11.52
N LEU A 266 15.51 -3.82 11.72
CA LEU A 266 16.65 -4.72 11.90
C LEU A 266 16.47 -5.63 13.11
N PHE A 267 16.03 -5.09 14.24
CA PHE A 267 15.82 -5.86 15.47
C PHE A 267 14.85 -7.03 15.26
N TYR A 268 13.67 -6.76 14.66
CA TYR A 268 12.65 -7.79 14.50
C TYR A 268 12.86 -8.70 13.29
N THR A 269 13.69 -8.34 12.31
CA THR A 269 13.87 -9.13 11.08
C THR A 269 15.21 -9.83 10.97
N GLU A 270 16.27 -9.34 11.62
CA GLU A 270 17.61 -9.95 11.55
C GLU A 270 17.96 -10.76 12.81
N CYS A 271 17.50 -10.34 13.98
CA CYS A 271 17.76 -11.09 15.22
C CYS A 271 17.07 -12.46 15.24
N THR A 272 15.95 -12.64 14.54
CA THR A 272 15.22 -13.91 14.44
C THR A 272 15.96 -14.97 13.62
N LEU A 273 16.84 -14.59 12.72
CA LEU A 273 17.63 -15.55 11.92
C LEU A 273 18.75 -16.22 12.73
N LYS A 274 19.14 -15.65 13.87
CA LYS A 274 20.18 -16.23 14.76
C LYS A 274 19.63 -17.15 15.85
N ALA A 275 18.31 -17.25 16.00
CA ALA A 275 17.66 -18.05 17.05
C ALA A 275 17.33 -19.49 16.62
N VAL A 276 17.80 -19.99 15.49
CA VAL A 276 17.55 -21.35 14.98
C VAL A 276 18.74 -22.30 15.23
N THR A 277 19.63 -22.00 16.17
CA THR A 277 20.53 -23.01 16.72
C THR A 277 20.19 -23.21 18.18
N PRO A 278 19.75 -24.41 18.62
CA PRO A 278 19.54 -24.67 20.04
C PRO A 278 20.90 -24.88 20.71
N ASP A 279 21.41 -23.87 21.38
CA ASP A 279 22.42 -24.05 22.38
C ASP A 279 22.01 -23.38 23.70
N VAL A 280 22.28 -24.12 24.76
CA VAL A 280 21.77 -24.10 26.11
C VAL A 280 22.27 -22.85 26.86
N THR A 281 21.33 -22.24 27.61
CA THR A 281 21.55 -21.34 28.76
C THR A 281 22.33 -20.03 28.50
N ASN A 282 21.64 -18.90 28.37
CA ASN A 282 21.99 -17.70 29.15
C ASN A 282 20.90 -16.60 29.11
N LYS A 283 20.76 -15.94 30.24
CA LYS A 283 19.84 -14.82 30.51
C LYS A 283 20.06 -13.70 29.46
N ILE A 284 18.99 -13.31 28.75
CA ILE A 284 19.02 -12.23 27.76
C ILE A 284 19.12 -10.89 28.50
N VAL A 285 20.32 -10.32 28.49
CA VAL A 285 20.56 -8.90 28.76
C VAL A 285 20.57 -8.21 27.40
N ALA A 286 19.69 -7.24 27.18
CA ALA A 286 19.64 -6.44 25.96
C ALA A 286 20.99 -5.79 25.67
N PRO A 287 21.58 -5.99 24.49
CA PRO A 287 22.85 -5.34 24.17
C PRO A 287 22.65 -3.84 23.96
N LYS A 288 23.38 -3.02 24.73
CA LYS A 288 23.56 -1.60 24.44
C LYS A 288 24.48 -1.48 23.23
N ILE A 289 23.90 -1.20 22.06
CA ILE A 289 24.68 -0.92 20.84
C ILE A 289 25.06 0.56 20.88
N PRO A 290 26.35 0.91 20.81
CA PRO A 290 26.79 2.31 20.73
C PRO A 290 26.36 2.92 19.41
N TRP A 291 25.73 4.08 19.47
CA TRP A 291 25.19 4.86 18.35
C TRP A 291 26.21 5.25 17.27
N ASP A 292 27.49 5.27 17.59
CA ASP A 292 28.56 5.70 16.69
C ASP A 292 28.91 4.71 15.57
N ARG A 293 28.48 3.45 15.67
CA ARG A 293 28.79 2.43 14.63
C ARG A 293 27.76 2.37 13.51
N ILE A 294 26.59 2.94 13.71
CA ILE A 294 25.49 2.93 12.71
C ILE A 294 25.62 4.11 11.75
N ARG A 295 26.30 5.20 12.18
CA ARG A 295 26.46 6.42 11.38
C ARG A 295 27.40 6.24 10.17
N SER A 296 28.35 5.35 10.22
CA SER A 296 29.38 5.21 9.18
C SER A 296 28.96 4.50 7.90
N HIS A 297 27.75 3.89 7.85
CA HIS A 297 27.25 3.19 6.66
C HIS A 297 26.22 3.97 5.86
N CYS A 298 25.71 5.09 6.35
CA CYS A 298 24.68 5.92 5.69
C CYS A 298 25.19 7.26 5.10
N GLU A 299 26.46 7.62 5.29
CA GLU A 299 26.97 8.95 4.91
C GLU A 299 27.57 9.09 3.50
N SER A 300 27.45 8.10 2.62
CA SER A 300 28.12 8.16 1.31
C SER A 300 27.28 8.64 0.14
N SER A 301 26.15 9.32 0.35
CA SER A 301 25.43 9.95 -0.78
C SER A 301 24.60 11.14 -0.34
N ALA A 302 25.25 12.26 -0.09
CA ALA A 302 24.60 13.58 -0.09
C ALA A 302 25.61 14.62 -0.58
N SER A 303 25.43 15.10 -1.79
CA SER A 303 26.05 16.35 -2.26
C SER A 303 24.99 17.23 -2.91
N ASP A 304 24.83 18.40 -2.27
CA ASP A 304 24.29 19.71 -2.63
C ASP A 304 23.75 19.97 -4.05
N SER A 305 22.59 20.64 -4.10
CA SER A 305 22.50 21.93 -4.81
C SER A 305 21.19 22.68 -4.46
N SER A 306 21.40 23.95 -4.12
CA SER A 306 20.45 24.99 -3.79
C SER A 306 19.81 25.63 -5.05
N SER A 307 18.57 26.12 -4.94
CA SER A 307 18.10 27.48 -5.29
C SER A 307 16.78 27.60 -6.03
N GLN A 308 15.94 28.42 -5.47
CA GLN A 308 15.04 29.47 -5.96
C GLN A 308 13.59 29.16 -6.30
N ARG A 309 12.77 30.03 -5.64
CA ARG A 309 11.32 30.19 -5.63
C ARG A 309 10.77 30.78 -6.94
N SER A 310 9.50 30.42 -7.25
CA SER A 310 8.48 31.38 -7.71
C SER A 310 7.08 30.86 -7.35
N GLU A 311 6.26 31.75 -6.78
CA GLU A 311 4.86 31.63 -6.42
C GLU A 311 3.98 31.80 -7.68
N ASP A 312 2.82 31.10 -7.77
CA ASP A 312 1.51 31.72 -8.01
C ASP A 312 0.38 30.67 -8.15
N GLN A 313 -0.65 30.91 -7.41
CA GLN A 313 -2.11 30.72 -7.43
C GLN A 313 -2.76 29.77 -8.47
N ASP A 314 -3.52 28.74 -7.91
CA ASP A 314 -4.88 28.39 -8.38
C ASP A 314 -5.53 27.37 -7.39
N GLU A 315 -6.23 27.89 -6.37
CA GLU A 315 -6.92 27.06 -5.34
C GLU A 315 -8.33 26.57 -5.74
N CYS A 316 -8.90 26.95 -6.87
CA CYS A 316 -10.32 26.76 -7.15
C CYS A 316 -10.70 25.46 -7.89
N GLY A 317 -9.75 24.73 -8.48
CA GLY A 317 -10.05 23.55 -9.33
C GLY A 317 -10.04 22.20 -8.61
N ILE A 318 -9.53 22.13 -7.37
CA ILE A 318 -9.19 20.86 -6.68
C ILE A 318 -10.43 20.23 -6.03
N VAL A 319 -11.36 21.02 -5.52
CA VAL A 319 -12.54 20.55 -4.81
C VAL A 319 -13.54 19.88 -5.75
N ASP A 320 -13.71 20.38 -6.97
CA ASP A 320 -14.65 19.85 -7.95
C ASP A 320 -14.22 18.50 -8.53
N ALA A 321 -12.93 18.26 -8.71
CA ALA A 321 -12.41 16.99 -9.22
C ALA A 321 -12.54 15.84 -8.19
N LEU A 322 -12.44 16.17 -6.89
CA LEU A 322 -12.60 15.21 -5.79
C LEU A 322 -14.06 14.88 -5.51
N THR A 323 -14.95 15.84 -5.60
CA THR A 323 -16.40 15.66 -5.41
C THR A 323 -16.98 14.75 -6.49
N ALA A 324 -16.57 14.89 -7.75
CA ALA A 324 -16.97 14.01 -8.84
C ALA A 324 -16.47 12.56 -8.67
N ALA A 325 -15.34 12.35 -7.96
CA ALA A 325 -14.79 11.02 -7.71
C ALA A 325 -15.52 10.24 -6.60
N ILE A 326 -16.21 10.93 -5.69
CA ILE A 326 -16.82 10.36 -4.48
C ILE A 326 -18.31 10.01 -4.67
N THR A 327 -19.04 10.70 -5.54
CA THR A 327 -20.51 10.56 -5.69
C THR A 327 -20.96 9.23 -6.33
N HIS A 328 -20.05 8.36 -6.76
CA HIS A 328 -20.38 7.12 -7.51
C HIS A 328 -20.04 5.81 -6.77
N VAL A 329 -19.72 5.84 -5.48
CA VAL A 329 -19.46 4.61 -4.71
C VAL A 329 -20.74 4.15 -4.02
N ARG A 330 -21.50 3.24 -4.66
CA ARG A 330 -22.51 2.43 -3.99
C ARG A 330 -21.86 1.15 -3.47
N ILE A 331 -21.84 0.99 -2.16
CA ILE A 331 -21.43 -0.26 -1.49
C ILE A 331 -22.64 -1.18 -1.49
N SER A 332 -22.56 -2.30 -2.23
CA SER A 332 -23.52 -3.40 -2.12
C SER A 332 -23.03 -4.40 -1.06
N GLU A 333 -23.89 -4.67 -0.07
CA GLU A 333 -23.64 -5.69 0.97
C GLU A 333 -23.50 -7.10 0.35
N PRO A 334 -22.60 -7.96 0.89
CA PRO A 334 -22.46 -9.33 0.44
C PRO A 334 -23.71 -10.14 0.82
N LYS A 335 -24.32 -10.80 -0.16
CA LYS A 335 -25.45 -11.73 0.04
C LYS A 335 -25.03 -12.90 0.92
N ARG A 336 -25.65 -13.01 2.10
CA ARG A 336 -25.53 -14.17 3.00
C ARG A 336 -26.15 -15.41 2.34
N THR A 337 -25.36 -16.42 2.03
CA THR A 337 -25.84 -17.79 1.79
C THR A 337 -26.17 -18.43 3.14
N ARG A 338 -27.45 -18.82 3.29
CA ARG A 338 -27.96 -19.58 4.43
C ARG A 338 -27.48 -21.02 4.34
N LEU A 339 -26.83 -21.49 5.39
CA LEU A 339 -26.82 -22.93 5.77
C LEU A 339 -27.32 -23.05 7.21
N CYS A 340 -28.39 -23.82 7.39
CA CYS A 340 -29.03 -24.19 8.64
C CYS A 340 -28.14 -25.20 9.40
N SER A 341 -28.02 -25.23 10.70
CA SER A 341 -28.92 -25.47 11.82
C SER A 341 -28.15 -25.52 13.15
N PRO A 342 -28.76 -25.83 14.33
CA PRO A 342 -28.79 -24.93 15.47
C PRO A 342 -27.98 -25.45 16.67
N GLY A 343 -27.67 -24.58 17.61
CA GLY A 343 -27.29 -25.02 18.96
C GLY A 343 -26.40 -24.09 19.75
N ILE A 344 -27.02 -23.41 20.73
CA ILE A 344 -26.49 -22.93 22.02
C ILE A 344 -25.69 -21.60 22.03
N PRO A 345 -26.04 -20.64 22.91
CA PRO A 345 -25.45 -19.31 22.99
C PRO A 345 -24.27 -19.27 23.96
N ILE A 346 -23.15 -18.74 23.50
CA ILE A 346 -22.10 -18.24 24.38
C ILE A 346 -21.89 -16.79 24.03
N GLN A 347 -22.10 -15.91 25.00
CA GLN A 347 -21.77 -14.50 24.98
C GLN A 347 -20.26 -14.36 24.78
N GLN A 348 -19.87 -13.64 23.74
CA GLN A 348 -18.56 -13.02 23.62
C GLN A 348 -18.73 -11.69 22.90
N GLU A 349 -18.90 -10.65 23.72
CA GLU A 349 -18.59 -9.29 23.33
C GLU A 349 -17.09 -9.19 23.14
N CYS A 350 -16.64 -8.81 21.95
CA CYS A 350 -15.41 -8.12 21.61
C CYS A 350 -14.96 -8.47 20.19
N SER A 351 -15.60 -7.95 19.16
CA SER A 351 -15.06 -7.95 17.79
C SER A 351 -15.66 -6.89 16.85
N SER A 352 -16.47 -5.95 17.38
CA SER A 352 -17.23 -5.02 16.55
C SER A 352 -16.48 -3.73 16.15
N ASN A 353 -15.39 -3.37 16.83
CA ASN A 353 -14.78 -2.05 16.66
C ASN A 353 -13.84 -1.93 15.44
N LEU A 354 -13.19 -3.01 15.01
CA LEU A 354 -12.27 -2.93 13.87
C LEU A 354 -13.01 -2.76 12.53
N LYS A 355 -14.16 -3.43 12.38
CA LYS A 355 -14.97 -3.31 11.16
C LYS A 355 -15.66 -1.96 11.03
N SER A 356 -16.10 -1.36 12.14
CA SER A 356 -16.76 -0.05 12.11
C SER A 356 -15.78 1.09 11.78
N ASN A 357 -14.56 1.05 12.32
CA ASN A 357 -13.58 2.11 12.10
C ASN A 357 -12.93 2.10 10.71
N LEU A 358 -12.82 0.92 10.05
CA LEU A 358 -12.32 0.82 8.68
C LEU A 358 -13.40 1.06 7.63
N CYS A 359 -14.68 0.79 7.95
CA CYS A 359 -15.81 1.01 7.02
C CYS A 359 -16.43 2.42 7.13
N THR A 360 -16.27 3.14 8.25
CA THR A 360 -16.81 4.51 8.40
C THR A 360 -15.90 5.60 7.83
N ALA A 361 -14.70 5.24 7.38
CA ALA A 361 -13.82 6.21 6.72
C ALA A 361 -14.14 6.43 5.23
N PHE A 362 -15.14 5.71 4.64
CA PHE A 362 -15.60 5.92 3.24
C PHE A 362 -16.95 5.26 2.97
#